data_918d4c0af37b7f5ce174cba993190ecf
#
_entry.id   918d4c0af37b7f5ce174cba993190ecf
#
_cell.length_a   1.000
_cell.length_b   1.000
_cell.length_c   1.000
_cell.angle_alpha   90.00
_cell.angle_beta   90.00
_cell.angle_gamma   90.00
#
_symmetry.space_group_name_H-M   'P 1'
#
loop_
_entity.id
_entity.type
_entity.pdbx_description
1 polymer ?
#
loop_
_entity_poly.entity_id
_entity_poly.type
_entity_poly.pdbx_seq_one_letter_code
_entity_poly.pdbx_strand_id
1 'polypeptide(L)'
;MTPYTPPTQDQLLAIRVNAGIEELAASEKFAHAEPDLVEAIVEGVGQFAAGEFAPLNRTGDLEGAKLENGVVRLPDGFKEAYDSYVEQGWNAIASPEEFGGQGLPFTLSCNVLENLGAANMAFNLLPMLSVGAIEALEHHGSKDQQAKYLPDLVSGKWSGTMNLTEPAAGSDVGALRSTAVPIEDGEHAGKYLITGQKIYITWGEHELANNIIHLVLARLPDAPEGSRGISLFLVPKYHVNEDGSLGNRNDLRCVSLEHKLGINASPTCVMSYGDNGECIGEIVGEPNRGLMAMFTMMNNARINVGNQGNQIAERATQQALAYAMDRVQSARAGSPDKNPVAIIEHPDVRRMILRMKALTEGVRALLYYCAGQVDRGTIGDSDAQNRADILVPMVKAWGTDAGVEVAGIGIQVHGGMGFVEETGAAQHWRDSKIAPIYEGTNGIQAADLVTRKLGLDGGEAMVALFEEIARDASDEAGLASLATDCANIARWMRDEASLDDRLAGSVPFCTMAAVAVAGWQLMKQAEAVASGAAPSLAETKPVTVRFFLDRIVPEALGLKAGATAGAGLLYALPAEKLAG
;
A
#
# COMPACT_ATOMS: atom_id res chain seq x y z
N MET A 1 -14.15 -6.43 18.93
CA MET A 1 -13.59 -6.99 17.69
C MET A 1 -13.36 -8.48 17.81
N THR A 2 -13.56 -9.26 16.74
CA THR A 2 -13.15 -10.67 16.70
C THR A 2 -11.61 -10.78 16.65
N PRO A 3 -11.00 -11.88 17.14
CA PRO A 3 -9.58 -12.13 16.94
C PRO A 3 -9.21 -12.12 15.45
N TYR A 4 -7.99 -11.71 15.12
CA TYR A 4 -7.45 -11.84 13.77
C TYR A 4 -6.99 -13.28 13.53
N THR A 5 -7.35 -13.84 12.39
CA THR A 5 -6.91 -15.17 11.95
C THR A 5 -6.18 -15.00 10.62
N PRO A 6 -4.88 -15.31 10.52
CA PRO A 6 -4.14 -15.19 9.27
C PRO A 6 -4.74 -16.08 8.17
N PRO A 7 -5.00 -15.56 6.96
CA PRO A 7 -5.51 -16.36 5.84
C PRO A 7 -4.37 -17.11 5.13
N THR A 8 -3.57 -17.87 5.88
CA THR A 8 -2.30 -18.48 5.46
C THR A 8 -2.40 -19.25 4.15
N GLN A 9 -3.46 -20.05 3.97
CA GLN A 9 -3.62 -20.88 2.76
C GLN A 9 -3.94 -20.03 1.51
N ASP A 10 -4.74 -18.97 1.64
CA ASP A 10 -5.00 -18.02 0.55
C ASP A 10 -3.74 -17.22 0.20
N GLN A 11 -2.95 -16.84 1.20
CA GLN A 11 -1.67 -16.14 1.01
C GLN A 11 -0.65 -17.03 0.31
N LEU A 12 -0.45 -18.27 0.76
CA LEU A 12 0.45 -19.24 0.13
C LEU A 12 0.04 -19.53 -1.32
N LEU A 13 -1.27 -19.67 -1.59
CA LEU A 13 -1.76 -19.85 -2.94
C LEU A 13 -1.43 -18.65 -3.83
N ALA A 14 -1.64 -17.42 -3.34
CA ALA A 14 -1.32 -16.22 -4.09
C ALA A 14 0.18 -16.04 -4.34
N ILE A 15 1.03 -16.34 -3.35
CA ILE A 15 2.49 -16.31 -3.46
C ILE A 15 2.97 -17.32 -4.49
N ARG A 16 2.45 -18.55 -4.46
CA ARG A 16 2.86 -19.62 -5.40
C ARG A 16 2.36 -19.37 -6.82
N VAL A 17 1.07 -19.04 -6.99
CA VAL A 17 0.42 -18.97 -8.30
C VAL A 17 0.58 -17.58 -8.94
N ASN A 18 0.33 -16.50 -8.20
CA ASN A 18 0.29 -15.16 -8.78
C ASN A 18 1.68 -14.52 -8.80
N ALA A 19 2.45 -14.62 -7.72
CA ALA A 19 3.82 -14.13 -7.72
C ALA A 19 4.80 -15.08 -8.43
N GLY A 20 4.53 -16.39 -8.43
CA GLY A 20 5.42 -17.38 -9.04
C GLY A 20 6.71 -17.56 -8.25
N ILE A 21 6.60 -17.67 -6.92
CA ILE A 21 7.76 -17.69 -6.01
C ILE A 21 8.74 -18.84 -6.31
N GLU A 22 8.25 -19.97 -6.79
CA GLU A 22 9.10 -21.13 -7.13
C GLU A 22 9.99 -20.85 -8.35
N GLU A 23 9.49 -20.07 -9.33
CA GLU A 23 10.29 -19.62 -10.48
C GLU A 23 11.33 -18.58 -10.04
N LEU A 24 10.97 -17.68 -9.12
CA LEU A 24 11.89 -16.72 -8.54
C LEU A 24 13.02 -17.41 -7.76
N ALA A 25 12.70 -18.44 -6.99
CA ALA A 25 13.67 -19.24 -6.25
C ALA A 25 14.64 -20.02 -7.15
N ALA A 26 14.32 -20.23 -8.42
CA ALA A 26 15.24 -20.82 -9.39
C ALA A 26 16.35 -19.84 -9.85
N SER A 27 16.24 -18.54 -9.54
CA SER A 27 17.27 -17.53 -9.81
C SER A 27 18.35 -17.54 -8.75
N GLU A 28 19.58 -17.13 -9.12
CA GLU A 28 20.71 -17.03 -8.19
C GLU A 28 20.38 -16.06 -7.02
N LYS A 29 19.76 -14.92 -7.32
CA LYS A 29 19.43 -13.89 -6.34
C LYS A 29 18.48 -14.38 -5.25
N PHE A 30 17.50 -15.20 -5.60
CA PHE A 30 16.43 -15.63 -4.69
C PHE A 30 16.48 -17.12 -4.36
N ALA A 31 17.62 -17.78 -4.56
CA ALA A 31 17.80 -19.22 -4.34
C ALA A 31 17.44 -19.69 -2.91
N HIS A 32 17.46 -18.78 -1.95
CA HIS A 32 17.08 -19.06 -0.56
C HIS A 32 15.57 -19.06 -0.31
N ALA A 33 14.73 -18.59 -1.26
CA ALA A 33 13.28 -18.58 -1.14
C ALA A 33 12.66 -19.97 -1.40
N GLU A 34 13.19 -21.00 -0.74
CA GLU A 34 12.69 -22.36 -0.86
C GLU A 34 11.27 -22.51 -0.29
N PRO A 35 10.45 -23.46 -0.80
CA PRO A 35 9.05 -23.61 -0.39
C PRO A 35 8.83 -23.74 1.13
N ASP A 36 9.67 -24.49 1.82
CA ASP A 36 9.57 -24.69 3.27
C ASP A 36 9.85 -23.40 4.04
N LEU A 37 10.81 -22.60 3.60
CA LEU A 37 11.11 -21.29 4.20
C LEU A 37 9.97 -20.32 3.94
N VAL A 38 9.42 -20.29 2.73
CA VAL A 38 8.26 -19.43 2.38
C VAL A 38 7.07 -19.77 3.26
N GLU A 39 6.75 -21.05 3.45
CA GLU A 39 5.66 -21.49 4.32
C GLU A 39 5.91 -21.07 5.78
N ALA A 40 7.12 -21.29 6.29
CA ALA A 40 7.50 -20.91 7.66
C ALA A 40 7.39 -19.38 7.90
N ILE A 41 7.78 -18.56 6.91
CA ILE A 41 7.65 -17.09 6.99
C ILE A 41 6.16 -16.68 7.05
N VAL A 42 5.33 -17.20 6.14
CA VAL A 42 3.90 -16.87 6.07
C VAL A 42 3.16 -17.27 7.35
N GLU A 43 3.44 -18.46 7.86
CA GLU A 43 2.87 -18.94 9.13
C GLU A 43 3.39 -18.15 10.33
N GLY A 44 4.71 -17.95 10.40
CA GLY A 44 5.36 -17.25 11.51
C GLY A 44 4.90 -15.82 11.66
N VAL A 45 4.90 -15.03 10.56
CA VAL A 45 4.42 -13.65 10.61
C VAL A 45 2.93 -13.56 10.88
N GLY A 46 2.14 -14.51 10.37
CA GLY A 46 0.70 -14.58 10.68
C GLY A 46 0.44 -14.77 12.17
N GLN A 47 1.16 -15.72 12.81
CA GLN A 47 1.08 -15.95 14.26
C GLN A 47 1.56 -14.73 15.06
N PHE A 48 2.66 -14.13 14.66
CA PHE A 48 3.18 -12.90 15.27
C PHE A 48 2.16 -11.77 15.21
N ALA A 49 1.60 -11.48 14.03
CA ALA A 49 0.61 -10.43 13.83
C ALA A 49 -0.65 -10.65 14.69
N ALA A 50 -1.13 -11.90 14.78
CA ALA A 50 -2.29 -12.25 15.58
C ALA A 50 -2.02 -12.13 17.09
N GLY A 51 -0.80 -12.47 17.54
CA GLY A 51 -0.42 -12.45 18.96
C GLY A 51 -0.02 -11.07 19.48
N GLU A 52 0.72 -10.28 18.68
CA GLU A 52 1.37 -9.05 19.15
C GLU A 52 0.67 -7.77 18.62
N PHE A 53 0.27 -7.73 17.36
CA PHE A 53 -0.29 -6.51 16.74
C PHE A 53 -1.80 -6.41 16.86
N ALA A 54 -2.53 -7.51 16.67
CA ALA A 54 -3.99 -7.50 16.68
C ALA A 54 -4.60 -7.09 18.05
N PRO A 55 -4.05 -7.50 19.22
CA PRO A 55 -4.56 -7.06 20.51
C PRO A 55 -4.52 -5.54 20.70
N LEU A 56 -3.55 -4.85 20.07
CA LEU A 56 -3.34 -3.41 20.19
C LEU A 56 -4.23 -2.58 19.26
N ASN A 57 -4.91 -3.21 18.28
CA ASN A 57 -5.64 -2.48 17.25
C ASN A 57 -6.78 -1.62 17.82
N ARG A 58 -7.61 -2.21 18.68
CA ARG A 58 -8.75 -1.47 19.26
C ARG A 58 -8.33 -0.46 20.31
N THR A 59 -7.39 -0.80 21.17
CA THR A 59 -6.83 0.13 22.16
C THR A 59 -6.17 1.32 21.47
N GLY A 60 -5.40 1.04 20.40
CA GLY A 60 -4.79 2.08 19.57
C GLY A 60 -5.79 3.04 18.95
N ASP A 61 -6.94 2.55 18.45
CA ASP A 61 -7.99 3.41 17.92
C ASP A 61 -8.66 4.28 18.99
N LEU A 62 -8.93 3.72 20.16
CA LEU A 62 -9.62 4.43 21.23
C LEU A 62 -8.75 5.47 21.94
N GLU A 63 -7.49 5.16 22.20
CA GLU A 63 -6.58 6.02 22.94
C GLU A 63 -5.80 6.98 22.06
N GLY A 64 -5.40 6.50 20.87
CA GLY A 64 -4.63 7.25 19.87
C GLY A 64 -3.22 7.64 20.33
N ALA A 65 -2.45 8.20 19.40
CA ALA A 65 -1.16 8.83 19.70
C ALA A 65 -1.37 10.23 20.28
N LYS A 66 -0.53 10.63 21.26
CA LYS A 66 -0.62 11.92 21.96
C LYS A 66 0.72 12.62 21.99
N LEU A 67 0.72 13.93 21.69
CA LEU A 67 1.92 14.78 21.82
C LEU A 67 1.96 15.36 23.24
N GLU A 68 2.95 14.97 24.03
CA GLU A 68 3.15 15.42 25.40
C GLU A 68 4.60 15.90 25.59
N ASN A 69 4.77 17.16 25.95
CA ASN A 69 6.09 17.76 26.17
C ASN A 69 7.08 17.59 25.00
N GLY A 70 6.60 17.66 23.75
CA GLY A 70 7.41 17.54 22.54
C GLY A 70 7.73 16.10 22.14
N VAL A 71 7.17 15.11 22.82
CA VAL A 71 7.31 13.67 22.53
C VAL A 71 5.97 13.06 22.22
N VAL A 72 5.92 12.17 21.24
CA VAL A 72 4.71 11.41 20.92
C VAL A 72 4.66 10.13 21.76
N ARG A 73 3.60 10.05 22.55
CA ARG A 73 3.28 8.86 23.37
C ARG A 73 2.27 8.00 22.64
N LEU A 74 2.48 6.70 22.70
CA LEU A 74 1.58 5.68 22.18
C LEU A 74 0.91 4.93 23.35
N PRO A 75 -0.20 4.24 23.09
CA PRO A 75 -0.81 3.37 24.09
C PRO A 75 0.15 2.27 24.59
N ASP A 76 -0.10 1.76 25.78
CA ASP A 76 0.67 0.66 26.37
C ASP A 76 0.70 -0.56 25.45
N GLY A 77 1.81 -1.30 25.43
CA GLY A 77 2.02 -2.50 24.63
C GLY A 77 2.64 -2.26 23.23
N PHE A 78 2.58 -1.03 22.70
CA PHE A 78 3.15 -0.74 21.38
C PHE A 78 4.68 -0.87 21.34
N LYS A 79 5.36 -0.47 22.44
CA LYS A 79 6.82 -0.58 22.51
C LYS A 79 7.26 -2.04 22.56
N GLU A 80 6.63 -2.83 23.40
CA GLU A 80 6.91 -4.26 23.56
C GLU A 80 6.67 -5.03 22.25
N ALA A 81 5.56 -4.75 21.57
CA ALA A 81 5.26 -5.35 20.27
C ALA A 81 6.27 -4.93 19.18
N TYR A 82 6.74 -3.67 19.21
CA TYR A 82 7.78 -3.22 18.29
C TYR A 82 9.12 -3.90 18.59
N ASP A 83 9.51 -4.03 19.86
CA ASP A 83 10.73 -4.72 20.24
C ASP A 83 10.71 -6.19 19.82
N SER A 84 9.58 -6.87 19.99
CA SER A 84 9.38 -8.25 19.52
C SER A 84 9.44 -8.35 17.98
N TYR A 85 8.89 -7.36 17.24
CA TYR A 85 9.00 -7.25 15.78
C TYR A 85 10.47 -7.16 15.32
N VAL A 86 11.27 -6.33 16.00
CA VAL A 86 12.69 -6.15 15.73
C VAL A 86 13.47 -7.41 16.08
N GLU A 87 13.23 -8.02 17.25
CA GLU A 87 13.94 -9.21 17.72
C GLU A 87 13.73 -10.41 16.77
N GLN A 88 12.52 -10.55 16.22
CA GLN A 88 12.20 -11.63 15.27
C GLN A 88 12.64 -11.34 13.83
N GLY A 89 13.16 -10.15 13.53
CA GLY A 89 13.76 -9.80 12.24
C GLY A 89 12.76 -9.61 11.10
N TRP A 90 11.49 -9.34 11.37
CA TRP A 90 10.46 -9.16 10.33
C TRP A 90 10.72 -7.94 9.45
N ASN A 91 11.46 -6.95 9.92
CA ASN A 91 11.85 -5.76 9.16
C ASN A 91 12.85 -6.05 8.04
N ALA A 92 13.62 -7.11 8.17
CA ALA A 92 14.81 -7.39 7.37
C ALA A 92 14.56 -8.32 6.16
N ILE A 93 13.33 -8.79 5.94
CA ILE A 93 12.99 -9.88 5.00
C ILE A 93 13.53 -9.63 3.58
N ALA A 94 13.25 -8.48 2.97
CA ALA A 94 13.69 -8.17 1.61
C ALA A 94 14.93 -7.25 1.54
N SER A 95 15.48 -6.86 2.69
CA SER A 95 16.65 -5.98 2.75
C SER A 95 17.93 -6.73 2.37
N PRO A 96 18.97 -6.00 1.86
CA PRO A 96 20.24 -6.62 1.44
C PRO A 96 20.98 -7.33 2.57
N GLU A 97 21.54 -8.50 2.28
CA GLU A 97 22.32 -9.29 3.23
C GLU A 97 23.56 -8.54 3.76
N GLU A 98 24.20 -7.72 2.92
CA GLU A 98 25.39 -6.93 3.30
C GLU A 98 25.12 -5.94 4.45
N PHE A 99 23.84 -5.58 4.68
CA PHE A 99 23.42 -4.70 5.78
C PHE A 99 22.64 -5.45 6.88
N GLY A 100 22.68 -6.80 6.87
CA GLY A 100 22.01 -7.64 7.86
C GLY A 100 20.58 -8.04 7.51
N GLY A 101 20.17 -7.84 6.25
CA GLY A 101 18.91 -8.31 5.71
C GLY A 101 18.93 -9.78 5.34
N GLN A 102 17.79 -10.29 4.86
CA GLN A 102 17.64 -11.70 4.44
C GLN A 102 17.69 -11.89 2.91
N GLY A 103 17.70 -10.80 2.12
CA GLY A 103 17.80 -10.85 0.66
C GLY A 103 16.66 -11.57 -0.05
N LEU A 104 15.53 -11.76 0.62
CA LEU A 104 14.36 -12.49 0.08
C LEU A 104 13.52 -11.61 -0.86
N PRO A 105 12.67 -12.21 -1.70
CA PRO A 105 11.81 -11.46 -2.62
C PRO A 105 10.92 -10.41 -1.94
N PHE A 106 10.69 -9.29 -2.62
CA PHE A 106 9.73 -8.26 -2.22
C PHE A 106 8.32 -8.82 -1.97
N THR A 107 7.94 -9.87 -2.72
CA THR A 107 6.72 -10.65 -2.49
C THR A 107 6.56 -11.07 -1.02
N LEU A 108 7.62 -11.51 -0.35
CA LEU A 108 7.56 -11.91 1.07
C LEU A 108 7.49 -10.71 2.01
N SER A 109 8.14 -9.58 1.68
CA SER A 109 7.95 -8.32 2.41
C SER A 109 6.49 -7.84 2.33
N CYS A 110 5.85 -7.95 1.15
CA CYS A 110 4.41 -7.67 1.01
C CYS A 110 3.55 -8.57 1.91
N ASN A 111 3.91 -9.84 2.08
CA ASN A 111 3.20 -10.77 2.97
C ASN A 111 3.36 -10.40 4.45
N VAL A 112 4.57 -10.02 4.86
CA VAL A 112 4.80 -9.51 6.22
C VAL A 112 3.89 -8.30 6.48
N LEU A 113 3.91 -7.31 5.59
CA LEU A 113 3.09 -6.11 5.73
C LEU A 113 1.59 -6.42 5.64
N GLU A 114 1.15 -7.40 4.82
CA GLU A 114 -0.24 -7.83 4.76
C GLU A 114 -0.73 -8.32 6.12
N ASN A 115 0.00 -9.22 6.77
CA ASN A 115 -0.39 -9.76 8.06
C ASN A 115 -0.37 -8.71 9.17
N LEU A 116 0.71 -7.91 9.25
CA LEU A 116 0.82 -6.84 10.24
C LEU A 116 -0.30 -5.80 10.09
N GLY A 117 -0.60 -5.38 8.86
CA GLY A 117 -1.62 -4.37 8.60
C GLY A 117 -3.05 -4.88 8.77
N ALA A 118 -3.33 -6.14 8.42
CA ALA A 118 -4.62 -6.76 8.73
C ALA A 118 -4.85 -6.88 10.24
N ALA A 119 -3.79 -7.13 11.01
CA ALA A 119 -3.83 -7.13 12.45
C ALA A 119 -3.99 -5.72 13.04
N ASN A 120 -3.21 -4.73 12.55
CA ASN A 120 -3.22 -3.35 13.03
C ASN A 120 -2.64 -2.39 11.97
N MET A 121 -3.50 -1.81 11.15
CA MET A 121 -3.08 -0.93 10.06
C MET A 121 -2.34 0.32 10.57
N ALA A 122 -2.79 0.93 11.65
CA ALA A 122 -2.17 2.13 12.20
C ALA A 122 -0.71 1.89 12.63
N PHE A 123 -0.44 0.76 13.24
CA PHE A 123 0.91 0.36 13.65
C PHE A 123 1.78 -0.04 12.47
N ASN A 124 1.22 -0.78 11.51
CA ASN A 124 1.94 -1.27 10.32
C ASN A 124 2.52 -0.14 9.45
N LEU A 125 2.02 1.08 9.56
CA LEU A 125 2.58 2.23 8.83
C LEU A 125 4.03 2.54 9.22
N LEU A 126 4.47 2.21 10.45
CA LEU A 126 5.86 2.37 10.86
C LEU A 126 6.81 1.41 10.14
N PRO A 127 6.59 0.08 10.14
CA PRO A 127 7.35 -0.85 9.31
C PRO A 127 7.35 -0.49 7.83
N MET A 128 6.19 -0.16 7.26
CA MET A 128 6.04 0.15 5.84
C MET A 128 6.92 1.34 5.40
N LEU A 129 6.97 2.42 6.19
CA LEU A 129 7.80 3.58 5.87
C LEU A 129 9.29 3.30 6.07
N SER A 130 9.65 2.49 7.06
CA SER A 130 11.04 2.10 7.29
C SER A 130 11.60 1.27 6.14
N VAL A 131 10.84 0.30 5.61
CA VAL A 131 11.22 -0.46 4.40
C VAL A 131 11.46 0.47 3.21
N GLY A 132 10.57 1.45 2.99
CA GLY A 132 10.77 2.43 1.93
C GLY A 132 12.01 3.31 2.10
N ALA A 133 12.34 3.72 3.34
CA ALA A 133 13.55 4.51 3.61
C ALA A 133 14.83 3.69 3.39
N ILE A 134 14.82 2.40 3.73
CA ILE A 134 15.92 1.47 3.44
C ILE A 134 16.16 1.42 1.93
N GLU A 135 15.11 1.18 1.15
CA GLU A 135 15.19 1.10 -0.31
C GLU A 135 15.73 2.39 -0.96
N ALA A 136 15.25 3.56 -0.50
CA ALA A 136 15.76 4.83 -1.00
C ALA A 136 17.25 5.00 -0.75
N LEU A 137 17.75 4.63 0.43
CA LEU A 137 19.16 4.73 0.77
C LEU A 137 20.03 3.66 0.08
N GLU A 138 19.50 2.47 -0.12
CA GLU A 138 20.18 1.41 -0.88
C GLU A 138 20.47 1.84 -2.32
N HIS A 139 19.48 2.46 -2.98
CA HIS A 139 19.61 2.82 -4.39
C HIS A 139 20.28 4.18 -4.63
N HIS A 140 20.14 5.12 -3.70
CA HIS A 140 20.55 6.52 -3.91
C HIS A 140 21.53 7.07 -2.87
N GLY A 141 21.66 6.41 -1.73
CA GLY A 141 22.64 6.79 -0.70
C GLY A 141 24.09 6.57 -1.16
N SER A 142 25.00 7.42 -0.72
CA SER A 142 26.45 7.16 -0.88
C SER A 142 26.86 5.90 -0.10
N LYS A 143 28.01 5.31 -0.45
CA LYS A 143 28.52 4.13 0.28
C LYS A 143 28.73 4.41 1.76
N ASP A 144 29.13 5.64 2.11
CA ASP A 144 29.30 6.06 3.51
C ASP A 144 27.93 6.16 4.22
N GLN A 145 26.91 6.71 3.54
CA GLN A 145 25.54 6.75 4.07
C GLN A 145 24.96 5.35 4.24
N GLN A 146 25.13 4.48 3.24
CA GLN A 146 24.69 3.09 3.32
C GLN A 146 25.33 2.38 4.52
N ALA A 147 26.64 2.43 4.64
CA ALA A 147 27.37 1.79 5.74
C ALA A 147 26.98 2.34 7.12
N LYS A 148 26.67 3.64 7.20
CA LYS A 148 26.36 4.33 8.46
C LYS A 148 24.92 4.12 8.93
N TYR A 149 23.95 4.10 8.01
CA TYR A 149 22.52 4.17 8.36
C TYR A 149 21.77 2.86 8.12
N LEU A 150 22.14 2.08 7.07
CA LEU A 150 21.37 0.90 6.70
C LEU A 150 21.40 -0.22 7.74
N PRO A 151 22.51 -0.56 8.42
CA PRO A 151 22.49 -1.67 9.38
C PRO A 151 21.47 -1.48 10.51
N ASP A 152 21.35 -0.28 11.07
CA ASP A 152 20.38 -0.03 12.15
C ASP A 152 18.95 0.21 11.65
N LEU A 153 18.76 0.67 10.40
CA LEU A 153 17.46 0.71 9.75
C LEU A 153 16.97 -0.71 9.41
N VAL A 154 17.82 -1.55 8.80
CA VAL A 154 17.50 -2.94 8.43
C VAL A 154 17.20 -3.78 9.66
N SER A 155 17.95 -3.60 10.74
CA SER A 155 17.66 -4.30 12.00
C SER A 155 16.37 -3.81 12.69
N GLY A 156 15.81 -2.65 12.30
CA GLY A 156 14.65 -2.03 12.95
C GLY A 156 14.98 -1.28 14.25
N LYS A 157 16.26 -1.19 14.68
CA LYS A 157 16.64 -0.34 15.82
C LYS A 157 16.35 1.14 15.55
N TRP A 158 16.45 1.56 14.29
CA TRP A 158 16.03 2.85 13.80
C TRP A 158 14.87 2.70 12.85
N SER A 159 14.03 3.71 12.77
CA SER A 159 12.92 3.78 11.81
C SER A 159 13.20 4.84 10.75
N GLY A 160 12.52 4.72 9.61
CA GLY A 160 12.55 5.69 8.53
C GLY A 160 11.21 6.34 8.30
N THR A 161 11.19 7.58 7.80
CA THR A 161 9.96 8.27 7.41
C THR A 161 10.20 9.24 6.27
N MET A 162 9.14 9.48 5.45
CA MET A 162 9.15 10.39 4.31
C MET A 162 8.56 11.74 4.66
N ASN A 163 9.22 12.82 4.27
CA ASN A 163 8.81 14.20 4.56
C ASN A 163 8.71 15.03 3.26
N LEU A 164 7.58 14.89 2.56
CA LEU A 164 7.33 15.55 1.28
C LEU A 164 6.43 16.78 1.45
N THR A 165 5.24 16.55 1.99
CA THR A 165 4.09 17.45 1.94
C THR A 165 4.30 18.70 2.80
N GLU A 166 3.94 19.85 2.22
CA GLU A 166 3.88 21.14 2.92
C GLU A 166 2.48 21.75 2.80
N PRO A 167 2.11 22.75 3.60
CA PRO A 167 0.77 23.37 3.55
C PRO A 167 0.34 23.84 2.15
N ALA A 168 1.28 24.26 1.31
CA ALA A 168 1.02 24.73 -0.06
C ALA A 168 1.45 23.72 -1.13
N ALA A 169 1.98 22.54 -0.76
CA ALA A 169 2.57 21.58 -1.67
C ALA A 169 2.16 20.14 -1.30
N GLY A 170 0.94 19.74 -1.68
CA GLY A 170 0.40 18.40 -1.55
C GLY A 170 0.63 17.59 -2.83
N SER A 171 -0.37 17.54 -3.71
CA SER A 171 -0.24 16.88 -5.02
C SER A 171 0.78 17.56 -5.93
N ASP A 172 0.88 18.89 -5.88
CA ASP A 172 1.95 19.65 -6.52
C ASP A 172 3.14 19.80 -5.56
N VAL A 173 3.96 18.77 -5.46
CA VAL A 173 5.21 18.77 -4.68
C VAL A 173 6.19 19.82 -5.23
N GLY A 174 6.06 20.22 -6.50
CA GLY A 174 6.85 21.28 -7.13
C GLY A 174 6.76 22.65 -6.42
N ALA A 175 5.71 22.88 -5.64
CA ALA A 175 5.47 24.12 -4.91
C ALA A 175 6.11 24.17 -3.50
N LEU A 176 6.87 23.14 -3.07
CA LEU A 176 7.50 23.10 -1.75
C LEU A 176 8.48 24.26 -1.53
N ARG A 177 8.57 24.71 -0.27
CA ARG A 177 9.33 25.90 0.16
C ARG A 177 10.46 25.61 1.15
N SER A 178 10.53 24.41 1.73
CA SER A 178 11.65 24.03 2.61
C SER A 178 12.97 24.19 1.88
N THR A 179 13.98 24.70 2.58
CA THR A 179 15.30 25.02 2.03
C THR A 179 16.40 24.17 2.67
N ALA A 180 17.47 23.96 1.91
CA ALA A 180 18.69 23.31 2.36
C ALA A 180 19.89 24.18 1.93
N VAL A 181 20.57 24.81 2.90
CA VAL A 181 21.70 25.71 2.65
C VAL A 181 23.01 24.96 2.93
N PRO A 182 23.95 24.90 1.99
CA PRO A 182 25.25 24.25 2.23
C PRO A 182 26.02 24.87 3.40
N ILE A 183 26.68 24.03 4.19
CA ILE A 183 27.62 24.45 5.25
C ILE A 183 29.01 24.35 4.67
N GLU A 184 29.68 25.50 4.51
CA GLU A 184 31.00 25.56 3.85
C GLU A 184 32.15 25.25 4.80
N ASP A 185 32.01 25.63 6.08
CA ASP A 185 33.12 25.55 7.06
C ASP A 185 32.65 24.92 8.40
N GLY A 186 33.61 24.46 9.21
CA GLY A 186 33.37 23.94 10.56
C GLY A 186 33.12 22.44 10.62
N GLU A 187 32.65 21.94 11.76
CA GLU A 187 32.43 20.51 12.05
C GLU A 187 31.47 19.83 11.08
N HIS A 188 30.51 20.59 10.54
CA HIS A 188 29.48 20.07 9.63
C HIS A 188 29.73 20.47 8.16
N ALA A 189 30.94 20.86 7.79
CA ALA A 189 31.30 21.22 6.42
C ALA A 189 30.94 20.09 5.45
N GLY A 190 30.31 20.45 4.30
CA GLY A 190 29.78 19.51 3.30
C GLY A 190 28.40 18.95 3.59
N LYS A 191 27.78 19.30 4.72
CA LYS A 191 26.38 19.05 5.03
C LYS A 191 25.52 20.28 4.77
N TYR A 192 24.23 20.22 5.16
CA TYR A 192 23.24 21.24 4.84
C TYR A 192 22.44 21.64 6.08
N LEU A 193 22.16 22.93 6.20
CA LEU A 193 21.16 23.49 7.13
C LEU A 193 19.77 23.35 6.50
N ILE A 194 18.91 22.56 7.11
CA ILE A 194 17.55 22.32 6.65
C ILE A 194 16.60 23.23 7.40
N THR A 195 15.75 23.97 6.67
CA THR A 195 14.75 24.85 7.27
C THR A 195 13.41 24.68 6.58
N GLY A 196 12.33 24.53 7.36
CA GLY A 196 10.98 24.46 6.84
C GLY A 196 10.02 23.68 7.72
N GLN A 197 8.79 23.55 7.22
CA GLN A 197 7.73 22.81 7.90
C GLN A 197 7.14 21.75 6.95
N LYS A 198 6.97 20.55 7.46
CA LYS A 198 6.31 19.43 6.77
C LYS A 198 5.05 19.02 7.52
N ILE A 199 3.99 18.71 6.78
CA ILE A 199 2.69 18.29 7.34
C ILE A 199 2.34 16.87 6.88
N TYR A 200 1.45 16.22 7.64
CA TYR A 200 1.00 14.85 7.38
C TYR A 200 2.12 13.82 7.42
N ILE A 201 3.14 14.04 8.24
CA ILE A 201 4.28 13.12 8.33
C ILE A 201 3.93 11.94 9.22
N THR A 202 3.76 10.79 8.58
CA THR A 202 3.44 9.54 9.22
C THR A 202 4.63 9.04 10.03
N TRP A 203 4.43 8.80 11.34
CA TRP A 203 5.46 8.35 12.27
C TRP A 203 6.68 9.28 12.31
N GLY A 204 6.46 10.58 12.15
CA GLY A 204 7.53 11.60 12.18
C GLY A 204 8.15 11.81 13.56
N GLU A 205 7.46 11.43 14.64
CA GLU A 205 7.99 11.47 16.01
C GLU A 205 7.38 10.32 16.82
N HIS A 206 8.23 9.57 17.54
CA HIS A 206 7.86 8.50 18.45
C HIS A 206 9.06 8.04 19.28
N GLU A 207 8.82 7.15 20.26
CA GLU A 207 9.86 6.55 21.12
C GLU A 207 9.99 5.02 20.95
N LEU A 208 9.41 4.43 19.91
CA LEU A 208 9.51 2.99 19.66
C LEU A 208 10.91 2.58 19.17
N ALA A 209 11.48 3.36 18.24
CA ALA A 209 12.85 3.18 17.75
C ALA A 209 13.82 4.15 18.44
N ASN A 210 15.10 3.79 18.47
CA ASN A 210 16.15 4.62 19.12
C ASN A 210 16.47 5.89 18.33
N ASN A 211 16.26 5.87 17.02
CA ASN A 211 16.41 7.03 16.13
C ASN A 211 15.34 6.99 15.03
N ILE A 212 15.09 8.14 14.41
CA ILE A 212 14.22 8.27 13.26
C ILE A 212 15.01 8.95 12.14
N ILE A 213 15.07 8.32 10.99
CA ILE A 213 15.75 8.86 9.81
C ILE A 213 14.69 9.49 8.91
N HIS A 214 14.65 10.81 8.86
CA HIS A 214 13.74 11.58 8.03
C HIS A 214 14.34 11.76 6.63
N LEU A 215 13.66 11.32 5.61
CA LEU A 215 13.96 11.62 4.22
C LEU A 215 13.17 12.86 3.81
N VAL A 216 13.85 14.00 3.73
CA VAL A 216 13.24 15.33 3.61
C VAL A 216 13.49 15.90 2.22
N LEU A 217 12.42 16.30 1.52
CA LEU A 217 12.52 17.07 0.27
C LEU A 217 12.68 18.56 0.57
N ALA A 218 13.75 19.17 0.03
CA ALA A 218 14.02 20.60 0.16
C ALA A 218 14.70 21.16 -1.08
N ARG A 219 14.83 22.51 -1.16
CA ARG A 219 15.47 23.22 -2.26
C ARG A 219 16.82 23.76 -1.86
N LEU A 220 17.79 23.62 -2.75
CA LEU A 220 19.05 24.36 -2.68
C LEU A 220 18.80 25.85 -3.06
N PRO A 221 19.67 26.79 -2.65
CA PRO A 221 19.49 28.22 -2.91
C PRO A 221 19.28 28.58 -4.39
N ASP A 222 20.05 27.97 -5.29
CA ASP A 222 20.01 28.24 -6.74
C ASP A 222 19.25 27.19 -7.54
N ALA A 223 18.38 26.43 -6.89
CA ALA A 223 17.63 25.35 -7.52
C ALA A 223 16.60 25.90 -8.54
N PRO A 224 16.42 25.24 -9.69
CA PRO A 224 15.37 25.61 -10.64
C PRO A 224 13.99 25.49 -10.03
N GLU A 225 13.03 26.29 -10.50
CA GLU A 225 11.63 26.22 -10.06
C GLU A 225 10.96 24.87 -10.41
N GLY A 226 9.89 24.56 -9.69
CA GLY A 226 9.08 23.36 -9.89
C GLY A 226 9.77 22.08 -9.40
N SER A 227 9.32 20.95 -9.87
CA SER A 227 9.77 19.63 -9.44
C SER A 227 11.25 19.32 -9.75
N ARG A 228 11.82 20.00 -10.76
CA ARG A 228 13.22 19.81 -11.18
C ARG A 228 14.26 20.44 -10.26
N GLY A 229 13.85 21.24 -9.28
CA GLY A 229 14.76 21.87 -8.30
C GLY A 229 14.67 21.25 -6.91
N ILE A 230 14.12 20.05 -6.79
CA ILE A 230 13.94 19.37 -5.51
C ILE A 230 15.10 18.41 -5.27
N SER A 231 15.72 18.50 -4.10
CA SER A 231 16.75 17.58 -3.61
C SER A 231 16.23 16.78 -2.41
N LEU A 232 16.82 15.61 -2.18
CA LEU A 232 16.49 14.73 -1.06
C LEU A 232 17.58 14.82 0.00
N PHE A 233 17.17 14.94 1.26
CA PHE A 233 18.08 15.03 2.40
C PHE A 233 17.73 13.98 3.45
N LEU A 234 18.77 13.33 3.98
CA LEU A 234 18.71 12.50 5.16
C LEU A 234 18.90 13.39 6.38
N VAL A 235 17.93 13.42 7.27
CA VAL A 235 17.93 14.24 8.49
C VAL A 235 17.61 13.34 9.68
N PRO A 236 18.60 12.92 10.49
CA PRO A 236 18.37 12.07 11.63
C PRO A 236 17.77 12.85 12.81
N LYS A 237 16.90 12.21 13.60
CA LYS A 237 16.35 12.79 14.86
C LYS A 237 17.46 13.03 15.88
N TYR A 238 18.38 12.09 16.00
CA TYR A 238 19.63 12.23 16.76
C TYR A 238 20.81 12.08 15.80
N HIS A 239 21.79 12.96 15.92
CA HIS A 239 23.02 12.83 15.14
C HIS A 239 23.66 11.46 15.35
N VAL A 240 24.32 10.95 14.33
CA VAL A 240 25.04 9.68 14.38
C VAL A 240 26.53 9.99 14.30
N ASN A 241 27.27 9.61 15.33
CA ASN A 241 28.71 9.77 15.42
C ASN A 241 29.44 8.83 14.44
N GLU A 242 30.77 8.99 14.28
CA GLU A 242 31.59 8.13 13.41
C GLU A 242 31.59 6.66 13.86
N ASP A 243 31.47 6.42 15.17
CA ASP A 243 31.45 5.08 15.78
C ASP A 243 30.03 4.45 15.77
N GLY A 244 29.05 5.10 15.14
CA GLY A 244 27.64 4.66 15.07
C GLY A 244 26.81 4.97 16.32
N SER A 245 27.39 5.52 17.38
CA SER A 245 26.66 5.93 18.57
C SER A 245 25.78 7.16 18.32
N LEU A 246 24.70 7.31 19.11
CA LEU A 246 23.84 8.47 19.02
C LEU A 246 24.46 9.68 19.70
N GLY A 247 24.51 10.79 18.99
CA GLY A 247 24.92 12.11 19.47
C GLY A 247 23.74 12.93 20.00
N ASN A 248 23.88 14.25 19.92
CA ASN A 248 22.86 15.20 20.34
C ASN A 248 21.61 15.12 19.46
N ARG A 249 20.46 15.53 20.00
CA ARG A 249 19.22 15.70 19.23
C ARG A 249 19.43 16.79 18.18
N ASN A 250 18.99 16.51 16.96
CA ASN A 250 18.98 17.47 15.86
C ASN A 250 17.89 18.53 16.07
N ASP A 251 18.01 19.69 15.43
CA ASP A 251 17.07 20.80 15.51
C ASP A 251 15.81 20.53 14.65
N LEU A 252 15.10 19.48 15.04
CA LEU A 252 13.79 19.13 14.48
C LEU A 252 12.82 18.71 15.59
N ARG A 253 11.55 19.01 15.40
CA ARG A 253 10.52 18.67 16.38
C ARG A 253 9.15 18.46 15.76
N CYS A 254 8.35 17.62 16.40
CA CYS A 254 6.92 17.56 16.17
C CYS A 254 6.22 18.76 16.82
N VAL A 255 5.52 19.54 16.03
CA VAL A 255 4.79 20.74 16.49
C VAL A 255 3.38 20.38 16.95
N SER A 256 2.72 19.48 16.22
CA SER A 256 1.38 19.00 16.51
C SER A 256 1.13 17.65 15.83
N LEU A 257 0.08 16.97 16.28
CA LEU A 257 -0.49 15.80 15.62
C LEU A 257 -1.82 16.17 14.97
N GLU A 258 -2.11 15.57 13.82
CA GLU A 258 -3.41 15.70 13.17
C GLU A 258 -4.48 14.90 13.90
N HIS A 259 -5.64 15.54 14.11
CA HIS A 259 -6.85 14.85 14.57
C HIS A 259 -7.58 14.25 13.36
N LYS A 260 -7.61 12.93 13.26
CA LYS A 260 -7.96 12.18 12.05
C LYS A 260 -9.26 11.40 12.19
N LEU A 261 -9.82 10.99 11.05
CA LEU A 261 -10.98 10.10 10.95
C LEU A 261 -10.67 8.69 11.49
N GLY A 262 -9.47 8.18 11.23
CA GLY A 262 -9.03 6.83 11.58
C GLY A 262 -7.51 6.75 11.74
N ILE A 263 -6.98 5.53 11.87
CA ILE A 263 -5.57 5.24 12.14
C ILE A 263 -5.03 6.06 13.32
N ASN A 264 -5.82 6.14 14.41
CA ASN A 264 -5.57 7.06 15.52
C ASN A 264 -4.25 6.81 16.25
N ALA A 265 -3.80 5.55 16.33
CA ALA A 265 -2.50 5.20 16.90
C ALA A 265 -1.30 5.51 15.98
N SER A 266 -1.52 5.81 14.69
CA SER A 266 -0.45 6.27 13.81
C SER A 266 -0.26 7.77 13.99
N PRO A 267 0.85 8.25 14.59
CA PRO A 267 1.09 9.67 14.72
C PRO A 267 1.30 10.30 13.33
N THR A 268 0.45 11.24 12.98
CA THR A 268 0.55 12.03 11.76
C THR A 268 0.99 13.42 12.15
N CYS A 269 2.28 13.68 11.97
CA CYS A 269 2.98 14.81 12.56
C CYS A 269 3.01 16.03 11.64
N VAL A 270 2.93 17.22 12.26
CA VAL A 270 3.47 18.45 11.70
C VAL A 270 4.91 18.58 12.22
N MET A 271 5.88 18.50 11.32
CA MET A 271 7.30 18.57 11.65
C MET A 271 7.89 19.94 11.32
N SER A 272 8.67 20.52 12.23
CA SER A 272 9.45 21.73 12.02
C SER A 272 10.94 21.40 12.03
N TYR A 273 11.68 21.98 11.09
CA TYR A 273 13.11 21.80 10.90
C TYR A 273 13.80 23.16 10.99
N GLY A 274 14.86 23.25 11.78
CA GLY A 274 15.74 24.42 11.83
C GLY A 274 15.13 25.64 12.53
N ASP A 275 14.32 25.45 13.55
CA ASP A 275 13.76 26.57 14.35
C ASP A 275 14.87 27.40 15.01
N ASN A 276 16.00 26.80 15.34
CA ASN A 276 17.18 27.47 15.91
C ASN A 276 18.30 27.70 14.85
N GLY A 277 18.08 27.28 13.60
CA GLY A 277 19.08 27.36 12.54
C GLY A 277 20.18 26.31 12.62
N GLU A 278 19.95 25.19 13.31
CA GLU A 278 20.94 24.16 13.60
C GLU A 278 20.53 22.76 13.10
N CYS A 279 19.50 22.66 12.23
CA CYS A 279 19.06 21.37 11.70
C CYS A 279 20.01 20.89 10.60
N ILE A 280 20.77 19.84 10.88
CA ILE A 280 21.78 19.29 9.98
C ILE A 280 21.20 18.13 9.18
N GLY A 281 21.36 18.17 7.85
CA GLY A 281 21.02 17.08 6.93
C GLY A 281 22.14 16.76 5.95
N GLU A 282 22.11 15.58 5.38
CA GLU A 282 23.03 15.08 4.35
C GLU A 282 22.26 14.88 3.05
N ILE A 283 22.79 15.33 1.90
CA ILE A 283 22.12 15.12 0.62
C ILE A 283 22.17 13.63 0.24
N VAL A 284 21.06 13.12 -0.28
CA VAL A 284 20.94 11.75 -0.80
C VAL A 284 20.85 11.81 -2.32
N GLY A 285 21.77 11.15 -2.99
CA GLY A 285 21.87 11.20 -4.45
C GLY A 285 22.36 12.57 -4.97
N GLU A 286 21.99 12.89 -6.21
CA GLU A 286 22.44 14.09 -6.90
C GLU A 286 21.56 15.32 -6.57
N PRO A 287 22.15 16.53 -6.51
CA PRO A 287 21.40 17.79 -6.40
C PRO A 287 20.30 17.89 -7.47
N ASN A 288 19.12 18.40 -7.08
CA ASN A 288 17.97 18.60 -7.96
C ASN A 288 17.39 17.31 -8.58
N ARG A 289 17.73 16.14 -8.03
CA ARG A 289 17.19 14.84 -8.42
C ARG A 289 16.46 14.12 -7.28
N GLY A 290 16.17 14.82 -6.20
CA GLY A 290 15.54 14.24 -5.01
C GLY A 290 14.15 13.66 -5.26
N LEU A 291 13.38 14.25 -6.17
CA LEU A 291 12.07 13.68 -6.49
C LEU A 291 12.19 12.34 -7.26
N MET A 292 13.22 12.20 -8.09
CA MET A 292 13.50 10.93 -8.79
C MET A 292 13.94 9.84 -7.80
N ALA A 293 14.80 10.18 -6.84
CA ALA A 293 15.20 9.28 -5.76
C ALA A 293 14.00 8.85 -4.90
N MET A 294 13.10 9.79 -4.63
CA MET A 294 11.87 9.51 -3.89
C MET A 294 10.89 8.64 -4.69
N PHE A 295 10.87 8.71 -6.02
CA PHE A 295 10.00 7.85 -6.85
C PHE A 295 10.37 6.36 -6.78
N THR A 296 11.63 6.01 -6.60
CA THR A 296 12.05 4.62 -6.38
C THR A 296 11.32 4.04 -5.17
N MET A 297 11.37 4.73 -4.04
CA MET A 297 10.64 4.40 -2.83
C MET A 297 9.11 4.43 -3.01
N MET A 298 8.59 5.41 -3.77
CA MET A 298 7.15 5.62 -3.93
C MET A 298 6.46 4.49 -4.71
N ASN A 299 7.10 3.79 -5.62
CA ASN A 299 6.47 2.70 -6.36
C ASN A 299 6.15 1.54 -5.41
N ASN A 300 7.10 1.12 -4.58
CA ASN A 300 6.89 0.08 -3.60
C ASN A 300 5.94 0.54 -2.47
N ALA A 301 6.04 1.82 -2.05
CA ALA A 301 5.06 2.41 -1.14
C ALA A 301 3.63 2.35 -1.72
N ARG A 302 3.43 2.61 -3.02
CA ARG A 302 2.11 2.52 -3.67
C ARG A 302 1.56 1.10 -3.72
N ILE A 303 2.41 0.09 -3.98
CA ILE A 303 2.01 -1.32 -3.89
C ILE A 303 1.55 -1.64 -2.47
N ASN A 304 2.32 -1.21 -1.46
CA ASN A 304 1.99 -1.43 -0.06
C ASN A 304 0.76 -0.64 0.40
N VAL A 305 0.46 0.52 -0.20
CA VAL A 305 -0.83 1.23 0.02
C VAL A 305 -2.00 0.46 -0.61
N GLY A 306 -1.81 -0.13 -1.79
CA GLY A 306 -2.80 -1.07 -2.35
C GLY A 306 -3.02 -2.29 -1.45
N ASN A 307 -1.94 -2.80 -0.84
CA ASN A 307 -1.98 -3.85 0.17
C ASN A 307 -2.80 -3.45 1.41
N GLN A 308 -2.77 -2.17 1.84
CA GLN A 308 -3.63 -1.69 2.94
C GLN A 308 -5.13 -1.88 2.64
N GLY A 309 -5.52 -1.71 1.38
CA GLY A 309 -6.88 -2.04 0.95
C GLY A 309 -7.21 -3.52 1.17
N ASN A 310 -6.30 -4.42 0.79
CA ASN A 310 -6.40 -5.86 1.04
C ASN A 310 -6.45 -6.20 2.55
N GLN A 311 -5.56 -5.61 3.34
CA GLN A 311 -5.46 -5.79 4.80
C GLN A 311 -6.78 -5.49 5.51
N ILE A 312 -7.35 -4.32 5.22
CA ILE A 312 -8.63 -3.90 5.82
C ILE A 312 -9.79 -4.74 5.27
N ALA A 313 -9.80 -5.06 3.98
CA ALA A 313 -10.81 -5.92 3.39
C ALA A 313 -10.84 -7.31 4.05
N GLU A 314 -9.68 -7.92 4.26
CA GLU A 314 -9.55 -9.20 4.96
C GLU A 314 -10.11 -9.09 6.38
N ARG A 315 -9.66 -8.09 7.13
CA ARG A 315 -10.06 -7.93 8.53
C ARG A 315 -11.55 -7.65 8.70
N ALA A 316 -12.11 -6.78 7.84
CA ALA A 316 -13.55 -6.48 7.84
C ALA A 316 -14.38 -7.71 7.45
N THR A 317 -13.90 -8.52 6.49
CA THR A 317 -14.56 -9.76 6.06
C THR A 317 -14.63 -10.79 7.18
N GLN A 318 -13.53 -11.01 7.90
CA GLN A 318 -13.49 -11.93 9.04
C GLN A 318 -14.49 -11.52 10.12
N GLN A 319 -14.52 -10.25 10.48
CA GLN A 319 -15.44 -9.75 11.52
C GLN A 319 -16.90 -9.83 11.08
N ALA A 320 -17.19 -9.45 9.83
CA ALA A 320 -18.55 -9.51 9.29
C ALA A 320 -19.06 -10.94 9.18
N LEU A 321 -18.22 -11.87 8.74
CA LEU A 321 -18.57 -13.30 8.64
C LEU A 321 -18.85 -13.90 10.04
N ALA A 322 -17.98 -13.64 11.01
CA ALA A 322 -18.19 -14.13 12.38
C ALA A 322 -19.50 -13.60 12.99
N TYR A 323 -19.79 -12.31 12.79
CA TYR A 323 -21.06 -11.72 13.23
C TYR A 323 -22.27 -12.33 12.50
N ALA A 324 -22.17 -12.55 11.20
CA ALA A 324 -23.26 -13.10 10.41
C ALA A 324 -23.58 -14.55 10.75
N MET A 325 -22.60 -15.33 11.22
CA MET A 325 -22.76 -16.70 11.68
C MET A 325 -23.38 -16.78 13.09
N ASP A 326 -23.11 -15.80 13.95
CA ASP A 326 -23.59 -15.77 15.34
C ASP A 326 -24.97 -15.10 15.49
N ARG A 327 -25.22 -14.02 14.74
CA ARG A 327 -26.45 -13.23 14.86
C ARG A 327 -27.64 -13.97 14.30
N VAL A 328 -28.59 -14.33 15.16
CA VAL A 328 -29.88 -14.95 14.76
C VAL A 328 -30.96 -13.89 14.64
N GLN A 329 -31.66 -13.86 13.48
CA GLN A 329 -32.73 -12.90 13.24
C GLN A 329 -33.66 -13.39 12.12
N SER A 330 -34.96 -13.56 12.41
CA SER A 330 -36.02 -13.97 11.50
C SER A 330 -35.81 -15.35 10.85
N ALA A 331 -36.86 -15.95 10.39
CA ALA A 331 -36.81 -17.14 9.55
C ALA A 331 -36.37 -16.77 8.12
N ARG A 332 -35.70 -17.70 7.43
CA ARG A 332 -35.31 -17.50 6.03
C ARG A 332 -36.58 -17.33 5.16
N ALA A 333 -36.61 -16.28 4.34
CA ALA A 333 -37.70 -16.02 3.40
C ALA A 333 -37.91 -17.23 2.45
N GLY A 334 -39.13 -17.65 2.29
CA GLY A 334 -39.50 -18.80 1.44
C GLY A 334 -39.27 -20.17 2.09
N SER A 335 -38.69 -20.26 3.32
CA SER A 335 -38.56 -21.51 4.04
C SER A 335 -39.90 -21.95 4.64
N PRO A 336 -40.24 -23.25 4.62
CA PRO A 336 -41.35 -23.79 5.37
C PRO A 336 -41.14 -23.72 6.88
N ASP A 337 -39.89 -23.83 7.34
CA ASP A 337 -39.49 -23.61 8.72
C ASP A 337 -39.53 -22.12 9.07
N LYS A 338 -40.25 -21.80 10.15
CA LYS A 338 -40.45 -20.43 10.65
C LYS A 338 -39.55 -20.08 11.83
N ASN A 339 -38.68 -20.97 12.23
CA ASN A 339 -37.69 -20.68 13.27
C ASN A 339 -36.66 -19.65 12.77
N PRO A 340 -36.24 -18.70 13.64
CA PRO A 340 -35.16 -17.78 13.31
C PRO A 340 -33.85 -18.52 13.02
N VAL A 341 -33.11 -18.01 12.03
CA VAL A 341 -31.81 -18.56 11.60
C VAL A 341 -30.69 -17.52 11.78
N ALA A 342 -29.44 -17.96 11.72
CA ALA A 342 -28.30 -17.05 11.61
C ALA A 342 -28.43 -16.18 10.35
N ILE A 343 -28.07 -14.91 10.45
CA ILE A 343 -28.32 -13.97 9.32
C ILE A 343 -27.55 -14.36 8.06
N ILE A 344 -26.49 -15.13 8.16
CA ILE A 344 -25.77 -15.69 7.01
C ILE A 344 -26.66 -16.56 6.12
N GLU A 345 -27.78 -17.09 6.63
CA GLU A 345 -28.74 -17.88 5.84
C GLU A 345 -29.65 -17.02 4.96
N HIS A 346 -29.69 -15.69 5.17
CA HIS A 346 -30.45 -14.80 4.30
C HIS A 346 -29.69 -14.49 3.00
N PRO A 347 -30.36 -14.57 1.83
CA PRO A 347 -29.68 -14.44 0.53
C PRO A 347 -28.88 -13.15 0.35
N ASP A 348 -29.38 -12.01 0.86
CA ASP A 348 -28.68 -10.73 0.71
C ASP A 348 -27.43 -10.64 1.60
N VAL A 349 -27.48 -11.16 2.84
CA VAL A 349 -26.31 -11.24 3.71
C VAL A 349 -25.25 -12.15 3.08
N ARG A 350 -25.66 -13.29 2.54
CA ARG A 350 -24.76 -14.22 1.84
C ARG A 350 -24.12 -13.59 0.61
N ARG A 351 -24.90 -12.82 -0.18
CA ARG A 351 -24.39 -12.01 -1.30
C ARG A 351 -23.34 -11.00 -0.84
N MET A 352 -23.60 -10.27 0.24
CA MET A 352 -22.64 -9.31 0.82
C MET A 352 -21.35 -9.98 1.24
N ILE A 353 -21.39 -11.09 1.98
CA ILE A 353 -20.19 -11.83 2.41
C ILE A 353 -19.41 -12.38 1.21
N LEU A 354 -20.08 -12.94 0.20
CA LEU A 354 -19.40 -13.42 -1.01
C LEU A 354 -18.74 -12.27 -1.79
N ARG A 355 -19.39 -11.09 -1.85
CA ARG A 355 -18.79 -9.89 -2.47
C ARG A 355 -17.54 -9.44 -1.71
N MET A 356 -17.61 -9.35 -0.38
CA MET A 356 -16.46 -9.01 0.45
C MET A 356 -15.30 -9.96 0.19
N LYS A 357 -15.57 -11.28 0.23
CA LYS A 357 -14.56 -12.31 -0.01
C LYS A 357 -13.98 -12.23 -1.42
N ALA A 358 -14.81 -12.10 -2.45
CA ALA A 358 -14.38 -12.03 -3.84
C ALA A 358 -13.52 -10.80 -4.14
N LEU A 359 -13.88 -9.62 -3.59
CA LEU A 359 -13.07 -8.41 -3.72
C LEU A 359 -11.73 -8.55 -2.99
N THR A 360 -11.73 -9.07 -1.77
CA THR A 360 -10.50 -9.28 -0.98
C THR A 360 -9.53 -10.23 -1.71
N GLU A 361 -10.02 -11.39 -2.17
CA GLU A 361 -9.20 -12.35 -2.91
C GLU A 361 -8.72 -11.79 -4.27
N GLY A 362 -9.56 -10.99 -4.95
CA GLY A 362 -9.19 -10.32 -6.20
C GLY A 362 -8.07 -9.28 -6.01
N VAL A 363 -8.16 -8.46 -4.95
CA VAL A 363 -7.10 -7.50 -4.61
C VAL A 363 -5.81 -8.23 -4.25
N ARG A 364 -5.90 -9.30 -3.44
CA ARG A 364 -4.73 -10.13 -3.09
C ARG A 364 -4.08 -10.73 -4.32
N ALA A 365 -4.84 -11.30 -5.24
CA ALA A 365 -4.32 -11.90 -6.47
C ALA A 365 -3.59 -10.86 -7.35
N LEU A 366 -4.18 -9.67 -7.53
CA LEU A 366 -3.56 -8.56 -8.26
C LEU A 366 -2.28 -8.06 -7.57
N LEU A 367 -2.31 -7.91 -6.24
CA LEU A 367 -1.17 -7.47 -5.43
C LEU A 367 0.04 -8.41 -5.59
N TYR A 368 -0.16 -9.72 -5.39
CA TYR A 368 0.94 -10.69 -5.47
C TYR A 368 1.43 -10.89 -6.90
N TYR A 369 0.55 -10.77 -7.90
CA TYR A 369 0.99 -10.74 -9.29
C TYR A 369 1.91 -9.53 -9.55
N CYS A 370 1.54 -8.34 -9.07
CA CYS A 370 2.37 -7.15 -9.19
C CYS A 370 3.71 -7.32 -8.46
N ALA A 371 3.71 -7.83 -7.22
CA ALA A 371 4.92 -8.07 -6.45
C ALA A 371 5.87 -9.05 -7.14
N GLY A 372 5.36 -10.15 -7.69
CA GLY A 372 6.16 -11.10 -8.47
C GLY A 372 6.76 -10.48 -9.74
N GLN A 373 6.07 -9.53 -10.39
CA GLN A 373 6.64 -8.79 -11.53
C GLN A 373 7.77 -7.85 -11.08
N VAL A 374 7.64 -7.20 -9.92
CA VAL A 374 8.72 -6.39 -9.33
C VAL A 374 9.95 -7.27 -9.08
N ASP A 375 9.77 -8.44 -8.45
CA ASP A 375 10.87 -9.36 -8.16
C ASP A 375 11.57 -9.84 -9.44
N ARG A 376 10.82 -10.18 -10.51
CA ARG A 376 11.40 -10.51 -11.83
C ARG A 376 12.17 -9.34 -12.43
N GLY A 377 11.66 -8.12 -12.31
CA GLY A 377 12.36 -6.90 -12.73
C GLY A 377 13.72 -6.76 -12.06
N THR A 378 13.84 -7.08 -10.76
CA THR A 378 15.11 -6.99 -10.01
C THR A 378 16.16 -8.02 -10.44
N ILE A 379 15.77 -9.09 -11.10
CA ILE A 379 16.69 -10.08 -11.70
C ILE A 379 16.93 -9.86 -13.20
N GLY A 380 16.49 -8.70 -13.73
CA GLY A 380 16.83 -8.24 -15.08
C GLY A 380 15.78 -8.49 -16.15
N ASP A 381 14.57 -8.94 -15.80
CA ASP A 381 13.45 -9.08 -16.74
C ASP A 381 12.79 -7.70 -16.99
N SER A 382 13.11 -7.10 -18.15
CA SER A 382 12.60 -5.79 -18.54
C SER A 382 11.09 -5.79 -18.85
N ASP A 383 10.54 -6.90 -19.34
CA ASP A 383 9.12 -7.01 -19.64
C ASP A 383 8.32 -7.12 -18.35
N ALA A 384 8.82 -7.85 -17.37
CA ALA A 384 8.26 -7.90 -16.03
C ALA A 384 8.30 -6.53 -15.35
N GLN A 385 9.40 -5.76 -15.51
CA GLN A 385 9.48 -4.40 -14.98
C GLN A 385 8.43 -3.48 -15.61
N ASN A 386 8.25 -3.49 -16.93
CA ASN A 386 7.21 -2.72 -17.62
C ASN A 386 5.82 -3.13 -17.13
N ARG A 387 5.61 -4.42 -16.92
CA ARG A 387 4.35 -4.99 -16.40
C ARG A 387 4.09 -4.53 -14.99
N ALA A 388 5.07 -4.61 -14.09
CA ALA A 388 4.96 -4.06 -12.72
C ALA A 388 4.56 -2.58 -12.73
N ASP A 389 5.21 -1.80 -13.58
CA ASP A 389 4.95 -0.37 -13.74
C ASP A 389 3.51 -0.05 -14.16
N ILE A 390 2.91 -0.88 -15.03
CA ILE A 390 1.49 -0.77 -15.42
C ILE A 390 0.57 -1.17 -14.27
N LEU A 391 0.94 -2.19 -13.50
CA LEU A 391 0.12 -2.75 -12.42
C LEU A 391 0.08 -1.86 -11.16
N VAL A 392 1.16 -1.13 -10.84
CA VAL A 392 1.24 -0.29 -9.62
C VAL A 392 0.04 0.66 -9.45
N PRO A 393 -0.36 1.47 -10.46
CA PRO A 393 -1.54 2.31 -10.35
C PRO A 393 -2.83 1.52 -10.10
N MET A 394 -2.98 0.36 -10.73
CA MET A 394 -4.15 -0.51 -10.57
C MET A 394 -4.24 -1.08 -9.15
N VAL A 395 -3.12 -1.62 -8.63
CA VAL A 395 -3.02 -2.14 -7.26
C VAL A 395 -3.39 -1.06 -6.26
N LYS A 396 -2.78 0.12 -6.38
CA LYS A 396 -3.01 1.23 -5.46
C LYS A 396 -4.45 1.74 -5.53
N ALA A 397 -4.95 2.07 -6.71
CA ALA A 397 -6.25 2.70 -6.85
C ALA A 397 -7.39 1.74 -6.55
N TRP A 398 -7.47 0.63 -7.28
CA TRP A 398 -8.58 -0.32 -7.11
C TRP A 398 -8.50 -1.08 -5.79
N GLY A 399 -7.29 -1.46 -5.33
CA GLY A 399 -7.11 -2.16 -4.05
C GLY A 399 -7.64 -1.35 -2.87
N THR A 400 -7.33 -0.05 -2.85
CA THR A 400 -7.80 0.84 -1.77
C THR A 400 -9.29 1.15 -1.87
N ASP A 401 -9.85 1.33 -3.07
CA ASP A 401 -11.29 1.54 -3.27
C ASP A 401 -12.08 0.28 -2.85
N ALA A 402 -11.61 -0.90 -3.23
CA ALA A 402 -12.18 -2.18 -2.79
C ALA A 402 -12.12 -2.35 -1.27
N GLY A 403 -11.01 -1.96 -0.63
CA GLY A 403 -10.87 -1.97 0.83
C GLY A 403 -11.93 -1.12 1.53
N VAL A 404 -12.17 0.10 1.04
CA VAL A 404 -13.21 1.00 1.56
C VAL A 404 -14.61 0.42 1.34
N GLU A 405 -14.88 -0.15 0.16
CA GLU A 405 -16.15 -0.80 -0.15
C GLU A 405 -16.42 -1.97 0.79
N VAL A 406 -15.45 -2.89 0.92
CA VAL A 406 -15.57 -4.08 1.78
C VAL A 406 -15.79 -3.68 3.24
N ALA A 407 -15.06 -2.71 3.76
CA ALA A 407 -15.27 -2.20 5.12
C ALA A 407 -16.67 -1.60 5.31
N GLY A 408 -17.19 -0.88 4.31
CA GLY A 408 -18.57 -0.36 4.31
C GLY A 408 -19.62 -1.45 4.29
N ILE A 409 -19.43 -2.50 3.49
CA ILE A 409 -20.30 -3.69 3.49
C ILE A 409 -20.24 -4.39 4.85
N GLY A 410 -19.06 -4.45 5.49
CA GLY A 410 -18.91 -5.00 6.84
C GLY A 410 -19.82 -4.30 7.87
N ILE A 411 -19.88 -2.96 7.84
CA ILE A 411 -20.82 -2.18 8.67
C ILE A 411 -22.26 -2.59 8.35
N GLN A 412 -22.63 -2.71 7.07
CA GLN A 412 -23.96 -3.08 6.63
C GLN A 412 -24.38 -4.48 7.11
N VAL A 413 -23.47 -5.46 7.08
CA VAL A 413 -23.72 -6.82 7.60
C VAL A 413 -24.04 -6.80 9.10
N HIS A 414 -23.40 -5.94 9.87
CA HIS A 414 -23.67 -5.79 11.30
C HIS A 414 -25.01 -5.07 11.59
N GLY A 415 -25.63 -4.43 10.58
CA GLY A 415 -26.85 -3.66 10.77
C GLY A 415 -26.65 -2.50 11.74
N GLY A 416 -27.63 -2.24 12.62
CA GLY A 416 -27.52 -1.17 13.64
C GLY A 416 -26.28 -1.27 14.51
N MET A 417 -25.82 -2.48 14.82
CA MET A 417 -24.60 -2.71 15.59
C MET A 417 -23.32 -2.29 14.83
N GLY A 418 -23.35 -2.29 13.49
CA GLY A 418 -22.23 -1.79 12.68
C GLY A 418 -22.03 -0.27 12.80
N PHE A 419 -23.07 0.47 13.18
CA PHE A 419 -23.02 1.90 13.41
C PHE A 419 -22.61 2.28 14.84
N VAL A 420 -22.55 1.28 15.73
CA VAL A 420 -22.14 1.44 17.13
C VAL A 420 -20.64 1.22 17.26
N GLU A 421 -19.92 2.24 17.74
CA GLU A 421 -18.44 2.23 17.81
C GLU A 421 -17.87 1.05 18.61
N GLU A 422 -18.54 0.63 19.69
CA GLU A 422 -18.10 -0.45 20.57
C GLU A 422 -17.92 -1.80 19.87
N THR A 423 -18.60 -2.02 18.73
CA THR A 423 -18.43 -3.24 17.94
C THR A 423 -17.09 -3.30 17.19
N GLY A 424 -16.51 -2.13 16.90
CA GLY A 424 -15.29 -1.98 16.14
C GLY A 424 -15.45 -2.16 14.62
N ALA A 425 -16.65 -2.45 14.12
CA ALA A 425 -16.88 -2.59 12.67
C ALA A 425 -16.63 -1.27 11.92
N ALA A 426 -17.04 -0.14 12.50
CA ALA A 426 -16.84 1.19 11.93
C ALA A 426 -15.36 1.58 11.85
N GLN A 427 -14.50 1.08 12.76
CA GLN A 427 -13.06 1.36 12.74
C GLN A 427 -12.42 0.94 11.41
N HIS A 428 -12.75 -0.23 10.87
CA HIS A 428 -12.19 -0.69 9.59
C HIS A 428 -12.47 0.29 8.46
N TRP A 429 -13.67 0.84 8.41
CA TRP A 429 -14.02 1.84 7.40
C TRP A 429 -13.29 3.17 7.64
N ARG A 430 -13.21 3.64 8.90
CA ARG A 430 -12.48 4.87 9.24
C ARG A 430 -11.01 4.75 8.88
N ASP A 431 -10.38 3.65 9.22
CA ASP A 431 -8.95 3.41 8.96
C ASP A 431 -8.66 3.25 7.47
N SER A 432 -9.55 2.61 6.70
CA SER A 432 -9.36 2.42 5.26
C SER A 432 -9.42 3.72 4.44
N LYS A 433 -10.15 4.75 4.94
CA LYS A 433 -10.52 5.91 4.11
C LYS A 433 -9.34 6.80 3.71
N ILE A 434 -8.22 6.73 4.41
CA ILE A 434 -7.01 7.47 4.03
C ILE A 434 -6.30 6.88 2.80
N ALA A 435 -6.39 5.56 2.60
CA ALA A 435 -5.63 4.86 1.57
C ALA A 435 -5.94 5.33 0.13
N PRO A 436 -7.18 5.65 -0.28
CA PRO A 436 -7.46 6.28 -1.57
C PRO A 436 -6.92 7.71 -1.73
N ILE A 437 -6.49 8.37 -0.64
CA ILE A 437 -6.16 9.80 -0.62
C ILE A 437 -4.65 10.04 -0.67
N TYR A 438 -3.86 9.40 0.19
CA TYR A 438 -2.43 9.65 0.30
C TYR A 438 -1.59 8.85 -0.71
N GLU A 439 -0.28 9.11 -0.76
CA GLU A 439 0.69 8.52 -1.71
C GLU A 439 0.28 8.70 -3.20
N GLY A 440 -0.31 9.87 -3.48
CA GLY A 440 -1.00 10.16 -4.72
C GLY A 440 -2.43 9.62 -4.69
N THR A 441 -3.42 10.53 -4.85
CA THR A 441 -4.84 10.13 -4.87
C THR A 441 -5.11 9.07 -5.93
N ASN A 442 -6.19 8.30 -5.78
CA ASN A 442 -6.58 7.31 -6.79
C ASN A 442 -6.79 7.95 -8.17
N GLY A 443 -7.28 9.20 -8.23
CA GLY A 443 -7.35 9.97 -9.47
C GLY A 443 -5.98 10.25 -10.10
N ILE A 444 -4.95 10.53 -9.29
CA ILE A 444 -3.56 10.69 -9.77
C ILE A 444 -3.00 9.37 -10.27
N GLN A 445 -3.29 8.24 -9.61
CA GLN A 445 -2.88 6.92 -10.09
C GLN A 445 -3.53 6.59 -11.44
N ALA A 446 -4.83 6.84 -11.57
CA ALA A 446 -5.55 6.66 -12.82
C ALA A 446 -5.01 7.57 -13.94
N ALA A 447 -4.71 8.83 -13.64
CA ALA A 447 -4.07 9.75 -14.57
C ALA A 447 -2.67 9.27 -15.00
N ASP A 448 -1.86 8.77 -14.06
CA ASP A 448 -0.54 8.19 -14.34
C ASP A 448 -0.63 6.98 -15.28
N LEU A 449 -1.62 6.12 -15.08
CA LEU A 449 -1.89 4.96 -15.93
C LEU A 449 -2.11 5.36 -17.41
N VAL A 450 -2.96 6.37 -17.66
CA VAL A 450 -3.36 6.77 -19.03
C VAL A 450 -2.43 7.82 -19.68
N THR A 451 -1.48 8.36 -18.92
CA THR A 451 -0.48 9.32 -19.46
C THR A 451 0.89 8.67 -19.60
N ARG A 452 1.57 8.39 -18.50
CA ARG A 452 2.95 7.87 -18.51
C ARG A 452 3.00 6.37 -18.80
N LYS A 453 2.17 5.55 -18.13
CA LYS A 453 2.23 4.10 -18.26
C LYS A 453 1.70 3.60 -19.60
N LEU A 454 0.75 4.31 -20.19
CA LEU A 454 0.25 4.03 -21.54
C LEU A 454 1.36 4.12 -22.61
N GLY A 455 2.41 4.91 -22.39
CA GLY A 455 3.53 5.07 -23.32
C GLY A 455 4.66 4.05 -23.20
N LEU A 456 4.60 3.13 -22.22
CA LEU A 456 5.65 2.13 -22.02
C LEU A 456 5.77 1.20 -23.22
N ASP A 457 7.01 0.88 -23.60
CA ASP A 457 7.34 0.07 -24.77
C ASP A 457 6.63 0.59 -26.05
N GLY A 458 6.75 1.89 -26.32
CA GLY A 458 6.07 2.51 -27.46
C GLY A 458 4.55 2.47 -27.41
N GLY A 459 3.97 2.13 -26.27
CA GLY A 459 2.53 2.00 -26.04
C GLY A 459 1.98 0.59 -26.27
N GLU A 460 2.84 -0.40 -26.52
CA GLU A 460 2.40 -1.78 -26.75
C GLU A 460 2.29 -2.60 -25.47
N ALA A 461 3.06 -2.33 -24.43
CA ALA A 461 3.10 -3.15 -23.21
C ALA A 461 1.71 -3.33 -22.54
N MET A 462 0.91 -2.27 -22.45
CA MET A 462 -0.43 -2.33 -21.86
C MET A 462 -1.41 -3.09 -22.76
N VAL A 463 -1.35 -2.87 -24.06
CA VAL A 463 -2.21 -3.56 -25.04
C VAL A 463 -1.90 -5.05 -25.02
N ALA A 464 -0.62 -5.43 -25.05
CA ALA A 464 -0.18 -6.82 -25.01
C ALA A 464 -0.66 -7.55 -23.75
N LEU A 465 -0.63 -6.89 -22.58
CA LEU A 465 -1.16 -7.46 -21.34
C LEU A 465 -2.65 -7.84 -21.49
N PHE A 466 -3.48 -6.94 -22.02
CA PHE A 466 -4.92 -7.23 -22.15
C PHE A 466 -5.22 -8.23 -23.26
N GLU A 467 -4.43 -8.27 -24.34
CA GLU A 467 -4.55 -9.32 -25.37
C GLU A 467 -4.15 -10.69 -24.83
N GLU A 468 -3.15 -10.76 -23.97
CA GLU A 468 -2.78 -11.99 -23.25
C GLU A 468 -3.94 -12.48 -22.39
N ILE A 469 -4.54 -11.59 -21.57
CA ILE A 469 -5.69 -11.93 -20.73
C ILE A 469 -6.88 -12.42 -21.58
N ALA A 470 -7.20 -11.73 -22.67
CA ALA A 470 -8.31 -12.10 -23.54
C ALA A 470 -8.12 -13.49 -24.18
N ARG A 471 -6.88 -13.85 -24.53
CA ARG A 471 -6.53 -15.14 -25.07
C ARG A 471 -6.59 -16.25 -24.02
N ASP A 472 -5.99 -16.03 -22.85
CA ASP A 472 -5.96 -16.99 -21.76
C ASP A 472 -7.36 -17.25 -21.18
N ALA A 473 -8.21 -16.23 -21.17
CA ALA A 473 -9.59 -16.31 -20.66
C ALA A 473 -10.62 -16.64 -21.76
N SER A 474 -10.22 -17.26 -22.87
CA SER A 474 -11.13 -17.53 -24.03
C SER A 474 -12.39 -18.32 -23.65
N ASP A 475 -12.32 -19.17 -22.65
CA ASP A 475 -13.45 -19.98 -22.15
C ASP A 475 -14.33 -19.21 -21.15
N GLU A 476 -13.91 -18.01 -20.69
CA GLU A 476 -14.62 -17.12 -19.77
C GLU A 476 -15.05 -15.83 -20.50
N ALA A 477 -16.13 -15.93 -21.27
CA ALA A 477 -16.58 -14.89 -22.22
C ALA A 477 -16.66 -13.47 -21.62
N GLY A 478 -17.11 -13.34 -20.35
CA GLY A 478 -17.19 -12.05 -19.66
C GLY A 478 -15.83 -11.41 -19.46
N LEU A 479 -14.85 -12.19 -18.97
CA LEU A 479 -13.49 -11.74 -18.71
C LEU A 479 -12.74 -11.45 -20.03
N ALA A 480 -12.87 -12.33 -21.02
CA ALA A 480 -12.27 -12.13 -22.34
C ALA A 480 -12.80 -10.85 -23.01
N SER A 481 -14.12 -10.57 -22.88
CA SER A 481 -14.73 -9.33 -23.36
C SER A 481 -14.20 -8.10 -22.63
N LEU A 482 -14.07 -8.14 -21.30
CA LEU A 482 -13.52 -7.04 -20.50
C LEU A 482 -12.07 -6.74 -20.92
N ALA A 483 -11.24 -7.76 -21.06
CA ALA A 483 -9.85 -7.60 -21.48
C ALA A 483 -9.75 -7.04 -22.91
N THR A 484 -10.58 -7.52 -23.84
CA THR A 484 -10.66 -6.98 -25.21
C THR A 484 -11.07 -5.51 -25.21
N ASP A 485 -12.04 -5.13 -24.38
CA ASP A 485 -12.46 -3.74 -24.23
C ASP A 485 -11.33 -2.88 -23.66
N CYS A 486 -10.59 -3.36 -22.66
CA CYS A 486 -9.43 -2.67 -22.11
C CYS A 486 -8.33 -2.45 -23.17
N ALA A 487 -8.01 -3.47 -23.99
CA ALA A 487 -7.05 -3.33 -25.08
C ALA A 487 -7.49 -2.28 -26.11
N ASN A 488 -8.78 -2.29 -26.49
CA ASN A 488 -9.32 -1.33 -27.45
C ASN A 488 -9.35 0.11 -26.89
N ILE A 489 -9.71 0.27 -25.61
CA ILE A 489 -9.68 1.58 -24.94
C ILE A 489 -8.23 2.10 -24.85
N ALA A 490 -7.28 1.23 -24.49
CA ALA A 490 -5.86 1.61 -24.43
C ALA A 490 -5.35 2.12 -25.80
N ARG A 491 -5.70 1.42 -26.88
CA ARG A 491 -5.37 1.88 -28.26
C ARG A 491 -6.02 3.22 -28.58
N TRP A 492 -7.33 3.36 -28.33
CA TRP A 492 -8.02 4.62 -28.56
C TRP A 492 -7.42 5.77 -27.75
N MET A 493 -7.11 5.56 -26.47
CA MET A 493 -6.46 6.56 -25.62
C MET A 493 -5.06 6.93 -26.14
N ARG A 494 -4.30 5.98 -26.66
CA ARG A 494 -2.97 6.21 -27.23
C ARG A 494 -3.02 6.98 -28.54
N ASP A 495 -3.87 6.58 -29.48
CA ASP A 495 -3.80 6.95 -30.88
C ASP A 495 -4.75 8.11 -31.26
N GLU A 496 -5.87 8.26 -30.57
CA GLU A 496 -6.96 9.14 -30.99
C GLU A 496 -7.39 10.17 -29.93
N ALA A 497 -7.42 9.76 -28.63
CA ALA A 497 -7.95 10.60 -27.57
C ALA A 497 -7.04 11.79 -27.23
N SER A 498 -7.65 12.97 -27.05
CA SER A 498 -6.93 14.11 -26.47
C SER A 498 -6.47 13.82 -25.03
N LEU A 499 -5.57 14.63 -24.50
CA LEU A 499 -5.14 14.48 -23.09
C LEU A 499 -6.33 14.61 -22.13
N ASP A 500 -7.22 15.57 -22.38
CA ASP A 500 -8.41 15.78 -21.54
C ASP A 500 -9.36 14.59 -21.59
N ASP A 501 -9.54 13.96 -22.77
CA ASP A 501 -10.39 12.77 -22.90
C ASP A 501 -9.81 11.56 -22.16
N ARG A 502 -8.46 11.36 -22.23
CA ARG A 502 -7.77 10.32 -21.46
C ARG A 502 -7.97 10.52 -19.96
N LEU A 503 -7.78 11.75 -19.46
CA LEU A 503 -7.93 12.08 -18.07
C LEU A 503 -9.38 11.93 -17.58
N ALA A 504 -10.35 12.32 -18.40
CA ALA A 504 -11.78 12.15 -18.11
C ALA A 504 -12.19 10.67 -17.97
N GLY A 505 -11.62 9.80 -18.81
CA GLY A 505 -11.86 8.36 -18.80
C GLY A 505 -10.95 7.55 -17.86
N SER A 506 -9.98 8.18 -17.19
CA SER A 506 -8.90 7.48 -16.49
C SER A 506 -9.36 6.59 -15.34
N VAL A 507 -10.24 7.09 -14.47
CA VAL A 507 -10.70 6.35 -13.27
C VAL A 507 -11.52 5.11 -13.65
N PRO A 508 -12.59 5.20 -14.48
CA PRO A 508 -13.32 4.01 -14.92
C PRO A 508 -12.43 3.03 -15.68
N PHE A 509 -11.49 3.50 -16.52
CA PHE A 509 -10.55 2.63 -17.20
C PHE A 509 -9.61 1.90 -16.23
N CYS A 510 -9.06 2.59 -15.24
CA CYS A 510 -8.21 1.98 -14.22
C CYS A 510 -8.94 0.86 -13.46
N THR A 511 -10.23 1.07 -13.12
CA THR A 511 -11.07 0.04 -12.49
C THR A 511 -11.30 -1.16 -13.43
N MET A 512 -11.65 -0.93 -14.69
CA MET A 512 -11.81 -1.99 -15.70
C MET A 512 -10.53 -2.82 -15.83
N ALA A 513 -9.40 -2.15 -15.96
CA ALA A 513 -8.08 -2.76 -16.10
C ALA A 513 -7.71 -3.63 -14.87
N ALA A 514 -7.89 -3.10 -13.67
CA ALA A 514 -7.60 -3.82 -12.43
C ALA A 514 -8.49 -5.06 -12.27
N VAL A 515 -9.79 -4.95 -12.56
CA VAL A 515 -10.73 -6.08 -12.49
C VAL A 515 -10.39 -7.16 -13.54
N ALA A 516 -9.96 -6.76 -14.75
CA ALA A 516 -9.53 -7.71 -15.77
C ALA A 516 -8.31 -8.52 -15.30
N VAL A 517 -7.29 -7.86 -14.76
CA VAL A 517 -6.09 -8.54 -14.24
C VAL A 517 -6.44 -9.40 -13.02
N ALA A 518 -7.21 -8.87 -12.07
CA ALA A 518 -7.61 -9.61 -10.87
C ALA A 518 -8.42 -10.88 -11.22
N GLY A 519 -9.37 -10.77 -12.15
CA GLY A 519 -10.17 -11.91 -12.63
C GLY A 519 -9.32 -12.98 -13.29
N TRP A 520 -8.34 -12.58 -14.12
CA TRP A 520 -7.39 -13.49 -14.75
C TRP A 520 -6.52 -14.22 -13.71
N GLN A 521 -6.01 -13.48 -12.72
CA GLN A 521 -5.18 -14.08 -11.69
C GLN A 521 -5.98 -15.01 -10.75
N LEU A 522 -7.24 -14.69 -10.46
CA LEU A 522 -8.14 -15.57 -9.72
C LEU A 522 -8.48 -16.86 -10.51
N MET A 523 -8.65 -16.75 -11.84
CA MET A 523 -8.84 -17.92 -12.70
C MET A 523 -7.66 -18.89 -12.59
N LYS A 524 -6.42 -18.38 -12.65
CA LYS A 524 -5.20 -19.20 -12.44
C LYS A 524 -5.17 -19.88 -11.06
N GLN A 525 -5.61 -19.17 -10.00
CA GLN A 525 -5.75 -19.79 -8.68
C GLN A 525 -6.76 -20.93 -8.66
N ALA A 526 -7.94 -20.77 -9.32
CA ALA A 526 -8.94 -21.82 -9.40
C ALA A 526 -8.44 -23.05 -10.14
N GLU A 527 -7.71 -22.86 -11.25
CA GLU A 527 -7.06 -23.94 -12.01
C GLU A 527 -6.01 -24.68 -11.17
N ALA A 528 -5.18 -23.95 -10.42
CA ALA A 528 -4.18 -24.54 -9.53
C ALA A 528 -4.83 -25.37 -8.41
N VAL A 529 -5.92 -24.85 -7.81
CA VAL A 529 -6.69 -25.58 -6.78
C VAL A 529 -7.35 -26.83 -7.37
N ALA A 530 -7.91 -26.75 -8.57
CA ALA A 530 -8.46 -27.91 -9.27
C ALA A 530 -7.39 -28.97 -9.60
N SER A 531 -6.14 -28.57 -9.78
CA SER A 531 -4.98 -29.44 -10.00
C SER A 531 -4.35 -29.97 -8.70
N GLY A 532 -4.93 -29.63 -7.53
CA GLY A 532 -4.51 -30.15 -6.21
C GLY A 532 -3.62 -29.21 -5.38
N ALA A 533 -3.33 -27.99 -5.85
CA ALA A 533 -2.71 -26.97 -5.02
C ALA A 533 -3.71 -26.49 -3.95
N ALA A 534 -3.26 -26.35 -2.71
CA ALA A 534 -4.08 -25.89 -1.58
C ALA A 534 -5.42 -26.67 -1.40
N PRO A 535 -5.40 -27.96 -1.05
CA PRO A 535 -6.60 -28.80 -0.92
C PRO A 535 -7.66 -28.25 0.05
N SER A 536 -7.25 -27.50 1.08
CA SER A 536 -8.13 -26.84 2.03
C SER A 536 -9.06 -25.79 1.39
N LEU A 537 -8.69 -25.26 0.23
CA LEU A 537 -9.45 -24.24 -0.52
C LEU A 537 -10.32 -24.85 -1.64
N ALA A 538 -10.30 -26.17 -1.83
CA ALA A 538 -10.96 -26.85 -2.95
C ALA A 538 -12.48 -26.59 -3.04
N GLU A 539 -13.16 -26.42 -1.91
CA GLU A 539 -14.59 -26.15 -1.86
C GLU A 539 -14.92 -24.65 -1.99
N THR A 540 -14.04 -23.76 -1.49
CA THR A 540 -14.34 -22.34 -1.35
C THR A 540 -13.83 -21.52 -2.53
N LYS A 541 -12.62 -21.77 -3.02
CA LYS A 541 -11.99 -20.99 -4.07
C LYS A 541 -12.78 -20.97 -5.38
N PRO A 542 -13.27 -22.11 -5.91
CA PRO A 542 -14.07 -22.08 -7.15
C PRO A 542 -15.34 -21.24 -7.05
N VAL A 543 -16.00 -21.26 -5.87
CA VAL A 543 -17.23 -20.46 -5.63
C VAL A 543 -16.92 -18.98 -5.60
N THR A 544 -15.84 -18.58 -4.92
CA THR A 544 -15.44 -17.17 -4.82
C THR A 544 -15.01 -16.63 -6.18
N VAL A 545 -14.21 -17.40 -6.92
CA VAL A 545 -13.77 -17.02 -8.27
C VAL A 545 -14.98 -16.93 -9.22
N ARG A 546 -15.90 -17.89 -9.18
CA ARG A 546 -17.12 -17.82 -10.00
C ARG A 546 -17.97 -16.60 -9.65
N PHE A 547 -18.08 -16.26 -8.36
CA PHE A 547 -18.79 -15.04 -7.95
C PHE A 547 -18.10 -13.78 -8.52
N PHE A 548 -16.76 -13.72 -8.50
CA PHE A 548 -16.00 -12.60 -9.09
C PHE A 548 -16.30 -12.46 -10.59
N LEU A 549 -16.20 -13.56 -11.32
CA LEU A 549 -16.40 -13.58 -12.77
C LEU A 549 -17.85 -13.26 -13.16
N ASP A 550 -18.84 -13.74 -12.39
CA ASP A 550 -20.27 -13.56 -12.71
C ASP A 550 -20.85 -12.24 -12.20
N ARG A 551 -20.22 -11.58 -11.22
CA ARG A 551 -20.81 -10.39 -10.57
C ARG A 551 -19.92 -9.16 -10.64
N ILE A 552 -18.60 -9.29 -10.43
CA ILE A 552 -17.67 -8.14 -10.42
C ILE A 552 -17.25 -7.78 -11.85
N VAL A 553 -16.91 -8.76 -12.67
CA VAL A 553 -16.54 -8.54 -14.09
C VAL A 553 -17.64 -7.84 -14.89
N PRO A 554 -18.94 -8.21 -14.79
CA PRO A 554 -20.02 -7.48 -15.47
C PRO A 554 -20.19 -6.01 -15.01
N GLU A 555 -19.93 -5.71 -13.73
CA GLU A 555 -19.93 -4.32 -13.24
C GLU A 555 -18.82 -3.51 -13.92
N ALA A 556 -17.63 -4.09 -14.04
CA ALA A 556 -16.50 -3.44 -14.73
C ALA A 556 -16.77 -3.22 -16.24
N LEU A 557 -17.39 -4.19 -16.92
CA LEU A 557 -17.86 -4.02 -18.31
C LEU A 557 -18.78 -2.81 -18.46
N GLY A 558 -19.66 -2.57 -17.46
CA GLY A 558 -20.55 -1.42 -17.45
C GLY A 558 -19.85 -0.06 -17.42
N LEU A 559 -18.58 0.01 -17.06
CA LEU A 559 -17.79 1.25 -17.00
C LEU A 559 -17.28 1.71 -18.38
N LYS A 560 -17.33 0.86 -19.41
CA LYS A 560 -16.80 1.15 -20.76
C LYS A 560 -17.28 2.50 -21.30
N ALA A 561 -18.57 2.78 -21.20
CA ALA A 561 -19.16 4.03 -21.67
C ALA A 561 -18.53 5.25 -20.95
N GLY A 562 -18.31 5.16 -19.63
CA GLY A 562 -17.65 6.21 -18.85
C GLY A 562 -16.18 6.39 -19.22
N ALA A 563 -15.48 5.29 -19.52
CA ALA A 563 -14.06 5.32 -19.91
C ALA A 563 -13.83 5.99 -21.28
N THR A 564 -14.85 6.02 -22.16
CA THR A 564 -14.75 6.55 -23.53
C THR A 564 -15.64 7.77 -23.80
N ALA A 565 -16.28 8.33 -22.78
CA ALA A 565 -17.22 9.45 -22.94
C ALA A 565 -16.57 10.77 -23.35
N GLY A 566 -15.26 10.90 -23.18
CA GLY A 566 -14.52 12.14 -23.43
C GLY A 566 -14.77 13.24 -22.37
N ALA A 567 -14.06 14.36 -22.49
CA ALA A 567 -14.06 15.45 -21.51
C ALA A 567 -15.14 16.51 -21.73
N GLY A 568 -15.81 16.51 -22.89
CA GLY A 568 -16.70 17.61 -23.31
C GLY A 568 -17.80 17.96 -22.28
N LEU A 569 -18.41 16.94 -21.67
CA LEU A 569 -19.46 17.16 -20.67
C LEU A 569 -18.89 17.74 -19.34
N LEU A 570 -17.66 17.40 -18.98
CA LEU A 570 -17.01 17.86 -17.74
C LEU A 570 -16.79 19.38 -17.74
N TYR A 571 -16.57 19.96 -18.92
CA TYR A 571 -16.29 21.39 -19.12
C TYR A 571 -17.48 22.13 -19.76
N ALA A 572 -18.66 21.49 -19.88
CA ALA A 572 -19.85 22.11 -20.47
C ALA A 572 -20.40 23.29 -19.64
N LEU A 573 -20.13 23.31 -18.36
CA LEU A 573 -20.49 24.40 -17.44
C LEU A 573 -19.25 25.04 -16.84
N PRO A 574 -19.18 26.39 -16.79
CA PRO A 574 -18.15 27.07 -16.02
C PRO A 574 -18.29 26.76 -14.52
N ALA A 575 -17.14 26.74 -13.79
CA ALA A 575 -17.08 26.26 -12.42
C ALA A 575 -18.05 26.99 -11.45
N GLU A 576 -18.24 28.30 -11.65
CA GLU A 576 -19.16 29.12 -10.86
C GLU A 576 -20.63 28.71 -10.99
N LYS A 577 -21.01 28.03 -12.08
CA LYS A 577 -22.36 27.52 -12.28
C LYS A 577 -22.58 26.12 -11.69
N LEU A 578 -21.52 25.44 -11.25
CA LEU A 578 -21.63 24.16 -10.56
C LEU A 578 -22.07 24.33 -9.10
N ALA A 579 -21.93 25.53 -8.54
CA ALA A 579 -22.33 25.85 -7.17
C ALA A 579 -23.84 26.15 -7.02
N GLY A 580 -24.63 26.20 -8.10
CA GLY A 580 -26.06 26.48 -8.13
C GLY A 580 -26.39 27.92 -8.48
#